data_eeb617c70cc1d899c4b4bba01e53041d
#
_entry.id   eeb617c70cc1d899c4b4bba01e53041d
#
_cell.length_a   1.000
_cell.length_b   1.000
_cell.length_c   1.000
_cell.angle_alpha   90.00
_cell.angle_beta   90.00
_cell.angle_gamma   90.00
#
_symmetry.space_group_name_H-M   'P 1'
#
loop_
_entity.id
_entity.type
_entity.pdbx_description
1 polymer ?
#
loop_
_entity_poly.entity_id
_entity_poly.type
_entity_poly.pdbx_seq_one_letter_code
_entity_poly.pdbx_strand_id
1 'polypeptide(L)'
;MQKSLFIVLEGGDAAGTTTHSLLLKDFLESKSFKVYLTQEPSQSKIGKLIREFLKNKDIPPSTDALLFAADRNLHYNNEIKKKLEEGFIVISDRYIESSIVYQSAQSEDISVEWVKEINKFVELPDITIILDIDPKIALARKKNENLEKFEHITFLDKVRNLYLKRAEEEGYYIINSDDIIEIVQERIQAIIMSKLKK
;
A
#
# COMPACT_ATOMS: atom_id res chain seq x y z
N MET A 1 0.83 -28.57 1.60
CA MET A 1 1.26 -27.36 2.36
C MET A 1 0.58 -26.16 1.76
N GLN A 2 0.15 -25.20 2.57
CA GLN A 2 -0.40 -23.92 2.08
C GLN A 2 0.69 -23.19 1.29
N LYS A 3 0.36 -22.68 0.10
CA LYS A 3 1.26 -21.82 -0.68
C LYS A 3 1.34 -20.45 0.02
N SER A 4 2.53 -19.98 0.32
CA SER A 4 2.73 -18.60 0.76
C SER A 4 2.40 -17.63 -0.38
N LEU A 5 1.89 -16.46 -0.02
CA LEU A 5 1.50 -15.43 -0.99
C LEU A 5 1.71 -14.06 -0.35
N PHE A 6 2.34 -13.14 -1.07
CA PHE A 6 2.51 -11.77 -0.66
C PHE A 6 1.52 -10.87 -1.39
N ILE A 7 0.56 -10.32 -0.65
CA ILE A 7 -0.54 -9.50 -1.15
C ILE A 7 -0.36 -8.07 -0.63
N VAL A 8 -0.52 -7.09 -1.49
CA VAL A 8 -0.49 -5.66 -1.09
C VAL A 8 -1.75 -4.96 -1.57
N LEU A 9 -2.37 -4.23 -0.67
CA LEU A 9 -3.42 -3.26 -1.00
C LEU A 9 -2.82 -1.87 -1.01
N GLU A 10 -2.96 -1.19 -2.13
CA GLU A 10 -2.45 0.15 -2.40
C GLU A 10 -3.59 1.10 -2.75
N GLY A 11 -3.35 2.39 -2.67
CA GLY A 11 -4.34 3.39 -3.07
C GLY A 11 -4.08 4.77 -2.47
N GLY A 12 -4.83 5.76 -2.91
CA GLY A 12 -4.81 7.09 -2.32
C GLY A 12 -5.30 7.08 -0.87
N ASP A 13 -5.10 8.19 -0.17
CA ASP A 13 -5.60 8.33 1.20
C ASP A 13 -7.12 8.20 1.24
N ALA A 14 -7.63 7.56 2.29
CA ALA A 14 -9.04 7.21 2.47
C ALA A 14 -9.65 6.30 1.37
N ALA A 15 -8.82 5.64 0.54
CA ALA A 15 -9.29 4.62 -0.40
C ALA A 15 -9.78 3.34 0.29
N GLY A 16 -9.47 3.16 1.59
CA GLY A 16 -9.95 2.03 2.38
C GLY A 16 -8.97 0.87 2.47
N THR A 17 -7.68 1.07 2.14
CA THR A 17 -6.64 0.03 2.18
C THR A 17 -6.58 -0.68 3.52
N THR A 18 -6.60 0.05 4.63
CA THR A 18 -6.58 -0.52 6.00
C THR A 18 -7.83 -1.35 6.30
N THR A 19 -9.01 -0.82 5.97
CA THR A 19 -10.27 -1.54 6.19
C THR A 19 -10.31 -2.85 5.41
N HIS A 20 -9.97 -2.79 4.14
CA HIS A 20 -10.04 -3.96 3.27
C HIS A 20 -8.92 -4.98 3.54
N SER A 21 -7.75 -4.55 4.01
CA SER A 21 -6.69 -5.45 4.46
C SER A 21 -7.12 -6.26 5.68
N LEU A 22 -7.78 -5.62 6.65
CA LEU A 22 -8.31 -6.29 7.84
C LEU A 22 -9.44 -7.28 7.46
N LEU A 23 -10.41 -6.85 6.66
CA LEU A 23 -11.50 -7.71 6.19
C LEU A 23 -11.00 -8.90 5.37
N LEU A 24 -9.95 -8.70 4.55
CA LEU A 24 -9.32 -9.77 3.77
C LEU A 24 -8.64 -10.78 4.69
N LYS A 25 -7.92 -10.31 5.73
CA LYS A 25 -7.34 -11.17 6.74
C LYS A 25 -8.42 -12.05 7.38
N ASP A 26 -9.49 -11.46 7.91
CA ASP A 26 -10.56 -12.19 8.59
C ASP A 26 -11.22 -13.22 7.67
N PHE A 27 -11.45 -12.84 6.40
CA PHE A 27 -11.99 -13.75 5.39
C PHE A 27 -11.08 -14.95 5.15
N LEU A 28 -9.77 -14.74 4.95
CA LEU A 28 -8.83 -15.82 4.68
C LEU A 28 -8.64 -16.72 5.90
N GLU A 29 -8.62 -16.17 7.12
CA GLU A 29 -8.57 -16.93 8.37
C GLU A 29 -9.83 -17.78 8.54
N SER A 30 -11.03 -17.29 8.15
CA SER A 30 -12.28 -18.08 8.15
C SER A 30 -12.23 -19.28 7.19
N LYS A 31 -11.35 -19.24 6.19
CA LYS A 31 -11.05 -20.34 5.25
C LYS A 31 -9.88 -21.22 5.71
N SER A 32 -9.45 -21.05 6.97
CA SER A 32 -8.33 -21.79 7.58
C SER A 32 -6.95 -21.54 6.97
N PHE A 33 -6.77 -20.41 6.29
CA PHE A 33 -5.44 -19.97 5.87
C PHE A 33 -4.70 -19.33 7.05
N LYS A 34 -3.37 -19.54 7.11
CA LYS A 34 -2.49 -18.79 8.00
C LYS A 34 -2.21 -17.42 7.40
N VAL A 35 -2.61 -16.35 8.07
CA VAL A 35 -2.48 -14.98 7.56
C VAL A 35 -1.65 -14.14 8.51
N TYR A 36 -0.77 -13.31 7.94
CA TYR A 36 -0.05 -12.27 8.65
C TYR A 36 -0.40 -10.91 8.02
N LEU A 37 -1.04 -10.04 8.80
CA LEU A 37 -1.37 -8.68 8.37
C LEU A 37 -0.32 -7.71 8.90
N THR A 38 0.19 -6.87 8.03
CA THR A 38 1.12 -5.80 8.35
C THR A 38 0.81 -4.53 7.56
N GLN A 39 1.59 -3.47 7.78
CA GLN A 39 1.39 -2.18 7.12
C GLN A 39 2.70 -1.38 6.99
N GLU A 40 2.72 -0.44 6.06
CA GLU A 40 3.78 0.57 5.97
C GLU A 40 3.22 2.01 6.05
N PRO A 41 3.91 2.92 6.77
CA PRO A 41 5.16 2.72 7.51
C PRO A 41 5.00 1.67 8.63
N SER A 42 6.08 0.90 8.88
CA SER A 42 6.07 -0.21 9.85
C SER A 42 5.99 0.29 11.31
N GLN A 43 5.91 -0.64 12.27
CA GLN A 43 5.96 -0.30 13.69
C GLN A 43 7.40 -0.12 14.23
N SER A 44 8.41 -0.18 13.35
CA SER A 44 9.81 0.04 13.68
C SER A 44 10.08 1.47 14.19
N LYS A 45 11.30 1.70 14.70
CA LYS A 45 11.72 3.06 15.06
C LYS A 45 11.75 3.99 13.84
N ILE A 46 12.10 3.46 12.65
CA ILE A 46 12.11 4.23 11.40
C ILE A 46 10.68 4.56 11.00
N GLY A 47 9.76 3.60 11.03
CA GLY A 47 8.36 3.84 10.72
C GLY A 47 7.69 4.85 11.65
N LYS A 48 8.07 4.89 12.94
CA LYS A 48 7.62 5.92 13.88
C LYS A 48 8.15 7.30 13.49
N LEU A 49 9.43 7.40 13.13
CA LEU A 49 10.04 8.65 12.67
C LEU A 49 9.36 9.15 11.38
N ILE A 50 9.05 8.26 10.44
CA ILE A 50 8.30 8.62 9.24
C ILE A 50 6.96 9.26 9.60
N ARG A 51 6.19 8.68 10.52
CA ARG A 51 4.89 9.24 10.96
C ARG A 51 5.02 10.62 11.60
N GLU A 52 6.13 10.91 12.27
CA GLU A 52 6.43 12.25 12.77
C GLU A 52 6.72 13.22 11.61
N PHE A 53 7.50 12.78 10.62
CA PHE A 53 7.89 13.59 9.47
C PHE A 53 6.73 13.87 8.50
N LEU A 54 5.78 12.96 8.36
CA LEU A 54 4.56 13.19 7.58
C LEU A 54 3.73 14.39 8.06
N LYS A 55 3.90 14.80 9.32
CA LYS A 55 3.27 16.00 9.90
C LYS A 55 4.03 17.28 9.59
N ASN A 56 5.26 17.19 9.07
CA ASN A 56 6.14 18.31 8.78
C ASN A 56 6.33 18.50 7.28
N LYS A 57 5.89 19.66 6.76
CA LYS A 57 5.96 20.00 5.34
C LYS A 57 7.36 20.36 4.84
N ASP A 58 8.29 20.64 5.76
CA ASP A 58 9.65 21.10 5.41
C ASP A 58 10.63 19.95 5.13
N ILE A 59 10.18 18.70 5.22
CA ILE A 59 11.01 17.54 4.93
C ILE A 59 11.15 17.37 3.40
N PRO A 60 12.39 17.34 2.88
CA PRO A 60 12.61 17.14 1.45
C PRO A 60 12.02 15.80 0.97
N PRO A 61 11.37 15.75 -0.22
CA PRO A 61 10.81 14.52 -0.78
C PRO A 61 11.81 13.35 -0.89
N SER A 62 13.07 13.65 -1.19
CA SER A 62 14.15 12.65 -1.23
C SER A 62 14.45 12.05 0.15
N THR A 63 14.35 12.84 1.22
CA THR A 63 14.49 12.34 2.59
C THR A 63 13.35 11.40 2.94
N ASP A 64 12.11 11.77 2.59
CA ASP A 64 10.95 10.88 2.76
C ASP A 64 11.19 9.54 2.02
N ALA A 65 11.58 9.59 0.74
CA ALA A 65 11.83 8.40 -0.07
C ALA A 65 12.88 7.46 0.57
N LEU A 66 13.99 8.03 1.03
CA LEU A 66 15.06 7.26 1.68
C LEU A 66 14.63 6.64 3.01
N LEU A 67 13.85 7.36 3.81
CA LEU A 67 13.32 6.85 5.07
C LEU A 67 12.32 5.71 4.84
N PHE A 68 11.40 5.87 3.88
CA PHE A 68 10.47 4.80 3.51
C PHE A 68 11.20 3.57 2.98
N ALA A 69 12.25 3.74 2.16
CA ALA A 69 13.05 2.63 1.67
C ALA A 69 13.81 1.91 2.80
N ALA A 70 14.36 2.66 3.78
CA ALA A 70 15.03 2.09 4.93
C ALA A 70 14.06 1.34 5.86
N ASP A 71 12.87 1.89 6.12
CA ASP A 71 11.82 1.22 6.91
C ASP A 71 11.36 -0.07 6.22
N ARG A 72 11.08 -0.01 4.93
CA ARG A 72 10.67 -1.16 4.11
C ARG A 72 11.70 -2.26 4.10
N ASN A 73 12.97 -1.93 3.92
CA ASN A 73 14.04 -2.91 3.93
C ASN A 73 14.11 -3.63 5.29
N LEU A 74 14.02 -2.88 6.38
CA LEU A 74 14.02 -3.46 7.73
C LEU A 74 12.77 -4.31 7.97
N HIS A 75 11.59 -3.83 7.60
CA HIS A 75 10.31 -4.50 7.74
C HIS A 75 10.26 -5.79 6.93
N TYR A 76 10.66 -5.74 5.66
CA TYR A 76 10.70 -6.92 4.79
C TYR A 76 11.58 -8.03 5.39
N ASN A 77 12.83 -7.73 5.74
CA ASN A 77 13.77 -8.74 6.22
C ASN A 77 13.42 -9.28 7.62
N ASN A 78 12.85 -8.45 8.49
CA ASN A 78 12.57 -8.86 9.87
C ASN A 78 11.22 -9.55 10.03
N GLU A 79 10.23 -9.23 9.20
CA GLU A 79 8.86 -9.68 9.36
C GLU A 79 8.33 -10.39 8.11
N ILE A 80 8.19 -9.68 6.97
CA ILE A 80 7.48 -10.19 5.78
C ILE A 80 8.12 -11.47 5.27
N LYS A 81 9.43 -11.44 4.99
CA LYS A 81 10.17 -12.58 4.47
C LYS A 81 10.05 -13.81 5.36
N LYS A 82 10.21 -13.65 6.67
CA LYS A 82 10.11 -14.76 7.63
C LYS A 82 8.72 -15.39 7.62
N LYS A 83 7.67 -14.55 7.53
CA LYS A 83 6.29 -15.03 7.49
C LYS A 83 5.99 -15.78 6.19
N LEU A 84 6.53 -15.32 5.07
CA LEU A 84 6.44 -16.05 3.80
C LEU A 84 7.14 -17.39 3.87
N GLU A 85 8.35 -17.46 4.45
CA GLU A 85 9.11 -18.70 4.67
C GLU A 85 8.39 -19.68 5.63
N GLU A 86 7.65 -19.15 6.62
CA GLU A 86 6.80 -19.94 7.52
C GLU A 86 5.47 -20.41 6.85
N GLY A 87 5.23 -20.06 5.59
CA GLY A 87 4.06 -20.48 4.81
C GLY A 87 2.81 -19.65 5.07
N PHE A 88 2.93 -18.43 5.58
CA PHE A 88 1.80 -17.50 5.72
C PHE A 88 1.42 -16.85 4.39
N ILE A 89 0.15 -16.49 4.27
CA ILE A 89 -0.28 -15.42 3.36
C ILE A 89 0.01 -14.11 4.09
N VAL A 90 0.89 -13.29 3.52
CA VAL A 90 1.21 -11.96 4.06
C VAL A 90 0.36 -10.92 3.33
N ILE A 91 -0.35 -10.10 4.08
CA ILE A 91 -1.11 -8.95 3.58
C ILE A 91 -0.42 -7.69 4.10
N SER A 92 0.00 -6.78 3.21
CA SER A 92 0.47 -5.45 3.61
C SER A 92 -0.51 -4.36 3.17
N ASP A 93 -0.89 -3.52 4.13
CA ASP A 93 -1.53 -2.24 3.85
C ASP A 93 -0.45 -1.26 3.45
N ARG A 94 -0.35 -0.98 2.14
CA ARG A 94 0.70 -0.23 1.45
C ARG A 94 2.05 -0.98 1.41
N TYR A 95 2.84 -0.61 0.39
CA TYR A 95 4.20 -1.09 0.19
C TYR A 95 4.97 -0.16 -0.78
N ILE A 96 5.71 -0.72 -1.73
CA ILE A 96 6.60 0.01 -2.63
C ILE A 96 5.87 1.01 -3.56
N GLU A 97 4.68 0.67 -4.06
CA GLU A 97 3.95 1.55 -4.98
C GLU A 97 3.50 2.86 -4.30
N SER A 98 3.18 2.82 -3.00
CA SER A 98 2.95 4.05 -2.23
C SER A 98 4.16 4.98 -2.30
N SER A 99 5.38 4.48 -2.13
CA SER A 99 6.60 5.31 -2.23
C SER A 99 6.83 5.82 -3.65
N ILE A 100 6.66 4.95 -4.67
CA ILE A 100 6.81 5.35 -6.07
C ILE A 100 5.86 6.49 -6.40
N VAL A 101 4.59 6.34 -6.03
CA VAL A 101 3.54 7.30 -6.40
C VAL A 101 3.67 8.61 -5.60
N TYR A 102 3.76 8.53 -4.27
CA TYR A 102 3.75 9.73 -3.43
C TYR A 102 5.02 10.56 -3.57
N GLN A 103 6.20 9.95 -3.60
CA GLN A 103 7.43 10.71 -3.71
C GLN A 103 7.62 11.30 -5.12
N SER A 104 7.27 10.56 -6.18
CA SER A 104 7.27 11.12 -7.54
C SER A 104 6.21 12.20 -7.75
N ALA A 105 5.07 12.14 -7.02
CA ALA A 105 4.08 13.21 -7.04
C ALA A 105 4.58 14.51 -6.39
N GLN A 106 5.47 14.41 -5.38
CA GLN A 106 6.00 15.57 -4.64
C GLN A 106 7.02 16.37 -5.42
N SER A 107 7.87 15.71 -6.24
CA SER A 107 8.95 16.38 -6.97
C SER A 107 9.22 15.67 -8.30
N GLU A 108 9.43 16.47 -9.35
CA GLU A 108 9.84 15.97 -10.67
C GLU A 108 11.27 15.42 -10.66
N ASP A 109 12.10 15.81 -9.69
CA ASP A 109 13.47 15.28 -9.52
C ASP A 109 13.47 13.83 -8.99
N ILE A 110 12.33 13.31 -8.54
CA ILE A 110 12.21 11.95 -8.02
C ILE A 110 11.59 11.06 -9.09
N SER A 111 12.45 10.34 -9.82
CA SER A 111 11.99 9.41 -10.84
C SER A 111 11.52 8.07 -10.21
N VAL A 112 10.64 7.39 -10.94
CA VAL A 112 10.18 6.03 -10.60
C VAL A 112 11.38 5.07 -10.51
N GLU A 113 12.32 5.19 -11.43
CA GLU A 113 13.52 4.35 -11.51
C GLU A 113 14.40 4.51 -10.27
N TRP A 114 14.58 5.75 -9.79
CA TRP A 114 15.33 5.99 -8.58
C TRP A 114 14.65 5.41 -7.34
N VAL A 115 13.33 5.56 -7.23
CA VAL A 115 12.59 4.95 -6.11
C VAL A 115 12.66 3.42 -6.18
N LYS A 116 12.57 2.81 -7.37
CA LYS A 116 12.80 1.37 -7.54
C LYS A 116 14.21 0.97 -7.13
N GLU A 117 15.23 1.74 -7.53
CA GLU A 117 16.64 1.44 -7.22
C GLU A 117 16.92 1.44 -5.71
N ILE A 118 16.44 2.42 -4.96
CA ILE A 118 16.62 2.46 -3.49
C ILE A 118 15.83 1.36 -2.76
N ASN A 119 14.87 0.73 -3.42
CA ASN A 119 14.06 -0.37 -2.89
C ASN A 119 14.46 -1.76 -3.43
N LYS A 120 15.53 -1.89 -4.21
CA LYS A 120 15.94 -3.14 -4.89
C LYS A 120 16.26 -4.32 -3.98
N PHE A 121 16.39 -4.11 -2.67
CA PHE A 121 16.73 -5.14 -1.68
C PHE A 121 15.50 -5.82 -1.06
N VAL A 122 14.32 -5.51 -1.54
CA VAL A 122 13.07 -6.16 -1.09
C VAL A 122 12.38 -6.84 -2.27
N GLU A 123 11.63 -7.89 -2.00
CA GLU A 123 10.87 -8.58 -3.03
C GLU A 123 9.56 -7.85 -3.36
N LEU A 124 9.14 -7.98 -4.61
CA LEU A 124 7.85 -7.46 -5.06
C LEU A 124 6.72 -8.40 -4.61
N PRO A 125 5.51 -7.84 -4.41
CA PRO A 125 4.34 -8.67 -4.08
C PRO A 125 3.96 -9.60 -5.23
N ASP A 126 3.38 -10.76 -4.88
CA ASP A 126 2.73 -11.65 -5.86
C ASP A 126 1.44 -11.03 -6.43
N ILE A 127 0.75 -10.22 -5.60
CA ILE A 127 -0.50 -9.55 -5.97
C ILE A 127 -0.49 -8.14 -5.42
N THR A 128 -0.65 -7.16 -6.30
CA THR A 128 -0.93 -5.76 -5.95
C THR A 128 -2.33 -5.38 -6.42
N ILE A 129 -3.13 -4.83 -5.51
CA ILE A 129 -4.47 -4.32 -5.79
C ILE A 129 -4.51 -2.84 -5.48
N ILE A 130 -4.84 -2.03 -6.47
CA ILE A 130 -5.03 -0.59 -6.32
C ILE A 130 -6.51 -0.33 -6.02
N LEU A 131 -6.79 0.25 -4.86
CA LEU A 131 -8.11 0.77 -4.51
C LEU A 131 -8.22 2.18 -5.06
N ASP A 132 -8.97 2.32 -6.16
CA ASP A 132 -9.18 3.61 -6.82
C ASP A 132 -10.37 4.34 -6.22
N ILE A 133 -10.18 5.62 -5.88
CA ILE A 133 -11.23 6.51 -5.37
C ILE A 133 -11.06 7.91 -5.93
N ASP A 134 -12.19 8.58 -6.21
CA ASP A 134 -12.16 10.01 -6.53
C ASP A 134 -11.64 10.81 -5.32
N PRO A 135 -10.63 11.68 -5.49
CA PRO A 135 -10.07 12.48 -4.41
C PRO A 135 -11.09 13.34 -3.66
N LYS A 136 -12.15 13.79 -4.33
CA LYS A 136 -13.22 14.55 -3.66
C LYS A 136 -14.00 13.68 -2.66
N ILE A 137 -14.23 12.42 -3.04
CA ILE A 137 -14.90 11.45 -2.18
C ILE A 137 -13.99 11.05 -1.03
N ALA A 138 -12.71 10.82 -1.33
CA ALA A 138 -11.69 10.52 -0.33
C ALA A 138 -11.59 11.60 0.75
N LEU A 139 -11.52 12.88 0.35
CA LEU A 139 -11.51 14.01 1.28
C LEU A 139 -12.83 14.13 2.07
N ALA A 140 -13.97 13.80 1.45
CA ALA A 140 -15.26 13.82 2.14
C ALA A 140 -15.35 12.72 3.23
N ARG A 141 -14.66 11.59 3.08
CA ARG A 141 -14.55 10.54 4.10
C ARG A 141 -13.74 10.98 5.32
N LYS A 142 -12.75 11.87 5.15
CA LYS A 142 -11.83 12.38 6.20
C LYS A 142 -12.37 13.58 7.00
N LYS A 143 -13.64 13.90 6.97
CA LYS A 143 -14.31 15.15 7.41
C LYS A 143 -13.93 15.74 8.79
N ASN A 144 -13.11 15.09 9.64
CA ASN A 144 -12.79 15.59 10.98
C ASN A 144 -11.32 15.38 11.40
N GLU A 145 -10.41 15.07 10.49
CA GLU A 145 -9.01 14.84 10.84
C GLU A 145 -8.15 16.05 10.43
N ASN A 146 -7.11 16.34 11.22
CA ASN A 146 -6.09 17.33 10.85
C ASN A 146 -5.44 16.90 9.54
N LEU A 147 -5.52 17.78 8.52
CA LEU A 147 -4.97 17.50 7.19
C LEU A 147 -3.45 17.28 7.27
N GLU A 148 -2.99 16.11 6.83
CA GLU A 148 -1.58 15.81 6.69
C GLU A 148 -0.95 16.52 5.47
N LYS A 149 0.38 16.37 5.31
CA LYS A 149 1.20 17.00 4.27
C LYS A 149 0.63 16.86 2.83
N PHE A 150 -0.06 15.77 2.55
CA PHE A 150 -0.49 15.36 1.20
C PHE A 150 -1.97 15.58 0.89
N GLU A 151 -2.75 16.22 1.75
CA GLU A 151 -4.20 16.26 1.65
C GLU A 151 -4.73 17.50 0.89
N HIS A 152 -4.10 17.83 -0.24
CA HIS A 152 -4.61 18.81 -1.19
C HIS A 152 -5.18 18.13 -2.42
N ILE A 153 -6.38 18.52 -2.86
CA ILE A 153 -7.10 17.84 -3.95
C ILE A 153 -6.26 17.68 -5.22
N THR A 154 -5.51 18.71 -5.61
CA THR A 154 -4.64 18.69 -6.79
C THR A 154 -3.48 17.68 -6.64
N PHE A 155 -2.97 17.52 -5.44
CA PHE A 155 -1.95 16.51 -5.15
C PHE A 155 -2.55 15.10 -5.17
N LEU A 156 -3.71 14.90 -4.57
CA LEU A 156 -4.41 13.63 -4.56
C LEU A 156 -4.84 13.19 -5.97
N ASP A 157 -5.23 14.14 -6.85
CA ASP A 157 -5.49 13.86 -8.26
C ASP A 157 -4.22 13.37 -8.97
N LYS A 158 -3.07 13.99 -8.71
CA LYS A 158 -1.77 13.55 -9.26
C LYS A 158 -1.42 12.15 -8.75
N VAL A 159 -1.58 11.89 -7.47
CA VAL A 159 -1.37 10.58 -6.84
C VAL A 159 -2.25 9.50 -7.48
N ARG A 160 -3.56 9.76 -7.61
CA ARG A 160 -4.50 8.84 -8.26
C ARG A 160 -4.10 8.51 -9.68
N ASN A 161 -3.78 9.53 -10.49
CA ASN A 161 -3.38 9.34 -11.89
C ASN A 161 -2.09 8.52 -11.99
N LEU A 162 -1.13 8.71 -11.08
CA LEU A 162 0.08 7.91 -11.03
C LEU A 162 -0.21 6.45 -10.65
N TYR A 163 -1.09 6.18 -9.67
CA TYR A 163 -1.50 4.82 -9.35
C TYR A 163 -2.14 4.10 -10.54
N LEU A 164 -3.06 4.77 -11.25
CA LEU A 164 -3.72 4.20 -12.42
C LEU A 164 -2.73 3.90 -13.55
N LYS A 165 -1.82 4.84 -13.82
CA LYS A 165 -0.74 4.65 -14.79
C LYS A 165 0.16 3.47 -14.41
N ARG A 166 0.59 3.41 -13.16
CA ARG A 166 1.43 2.30 -12.65
C ARG A 166 0.70 0.96 -12.74
N ALA A 167 -0.60 0.94 -12.43
CA ALA A 167 -1.39 -0.28 -12.53
C ALA A 167 -1.48 -0.80 -13.98
N GLU A 168 -1.59 0.09 -14.96
CA GLU A 168 -1.58 -0.27 -16.38
C GLU A 168 -0.19 -0.81 -16.81
N GLU A 169 0.89 -0.12 -16.42
CA GLU A 169 2.27 -0.50 -16.76
C GLU A 169 2.69 -1.85 -16.18
N GLU A 170 2.31 -2.13 -14.93
CA GLU A 170 2.75 -3.33 -14.19
C GLU A 170 1.69 -4.45 -14.15
N GLY A 171 0.51 -4.20 -14.71
CA GLY A 171 -0.57 -5.19 -14.75
C GLY A 171 -1.24 -5.44 -13.39
N TYR A 172 -1.31 -4.43 -12.51
CA TYR A 172 -1.97 -4.54 -11.22
C TYR A 172 -3.49 -4.57 -11.36
N TYR A 173 -4.16 -5.11 -10.34
CA TYR A 173 -5.62 -5.06 -10.29
C TYR A 173 -6.09 -3.69 -9.81
N ILE A 174 -7.10 -3.14 -10.49
CA ILE A 174 -7.75 -1.89 -10.08
C ILE A 174 -9.16 -2.22 -9.62
N ILE A 175 -9.53 -1.76 -8.43
CA ILE A 175 -10.89 -1.89 -7.88
C ILE A 175 -11.39 -0.50 -7.52
N ASN A 176 -12.51 -0.09 -8.11
CA ASN A 176 -13.22 1.10 -7.65
C ASN A 176 -13.69 0.89 -6.22
N SER A 177 -13.18 1.70 -5.30
CA SER A 177 -13.50 1.66 -3.87
C SER A 177 -14.55 2.71 -3.46
N ASP A 178 -15.16 3.41 -4.41
CA ASP A 178 -16.33 4.25 -4.19
C ASP A 178 -17.63 3.43 -4.32
N ASP A 179 -17.68 2.32 -3.61
CA ASP A 179 -18.82 1.43 -3.54
C ASP A 179 -19.03 1.04 -2.07
N ILE A 180 -20.08 0.29 -1.77
CA ILE A 180 -20.28 -0.23 -0.40
C ILE A 180 -19.17 -1.23 -0.07
N ILE A 181 -18.77 -1.26 1.19
CA ILE A 181 -17.63 -2.05 1.69
C ILE A 181 -17.71 -3.51 1.27
N GLU A 182 -18.92 -4.10 1.35
CA GLU A 182 -19.16 -5.51 1.03
C GLU A 182 -18.85 -5.82 -0.43
N ILE A 183 -19.27 -4.96 -1.37
CA ILE A 183 -19.02 -5.16 -2.82
C ILE A 183 -17.53 -5.01 -3.14
N VAL A 184 -16.87 -4.00 -2.58
CA VAL A 184 -15.42 -3.83 -2.76
C VAL A 184 -14.68 -5.06 -2.24
N GLN A 185 -15.08 -5.54 -1.06
CA GLN A 185 -14.46 -6.71 -0.43
C GLN A 185 -14.68 -7.99 -1.22
N GLU A 186 -15.87 -8.20 -1.78
CA GLU A 186 -16.14 -9.35 -2.67
C GLU A 186 -15.26 -9.37 -3.89
N ARG A 187 -15.02 -8.20 -4.51
CA ARG A 187 -14.11 -8.08 -5.67
C ARG A 187 -12.67 -8.45 -5.30
N ILE A 188 -12.18 -7.96 -4.13
CA ILE A 188 -10.85 -8.31 -3.62
C ILE A 188 -10.75 -9.81 -3.39
N GLN A 189 -11.72 -10.41 -2.68
CA GLN A 189 -11.76 -11.83 -2.39
C GLN A 189 -11.77 -12.69 -3.66
N ALA A 190 -12.53 -12.29 -4.68
CA ALA A 190 -12.58 -13.00 -5.95
C ALA A 190 -11.21 -13.06 -6.64
N ILE A 191 -10.46 -11.94 -6.66
CA ILE A 191 -9.10 -11.90 -7.21
C ILE A 191 -8.20 -12.87 -6.44
N ILE A 192 -8.16 -12.74 -5.11
CA ILE A 192 -7.27 -13.54 -4.26
C ILE A 192 -7.58 -15.04 -4.37
N MET A 193 -8.87 -15.42 -4.30
CA MET A 193 -9.28 -16.81 -4.40
C MET A 193 -8.96 -17.42 -5.77
N SER A 194 -8.98 -16.62 -6.85
CA SER A 194 -8.59 -17.08 -8.19
C SER A 194 -7.11 -17.46 -8.29
N LYS A 195 -6.26 -16.81 -7.48
CA LYS A 195 -4.80 -17.07 -7.43
C LYS A 195 -4.45 -18.22 -6.49
N LEU A 196 -5.22 -18.41 -5.43
CA LEU A 196 -5.01 -19.52 -4.48
C LEU A 196 -5.46 -20.88 -5.02
N LYS A 197 -6.32 -20.92 -6.04
CA LYS A 197 -6.79 -22.16 -6.70
C LYS A 197 -5.82 -22.69 -7.76
N LYS A 198 -4.81 -21.92 -8.14
CA LYS A 198 -3.77 -22.32 -9.11
C LYS A 198 -2.52 -22.81 -8.37
#